data_98ac747d0538432853dc86b7e1ae25fe
#
_entry.id   98ac747d0538432853dc86b7e1ae25fe
#
_cell.length_a   1.000
_cell.length_b   1.000
_cell.length_c   1.000
_cell.angle_alpha   90.00
_cell.angle_beta   90.00
_cell.angle_gamma   90.00
#
_symmetry.space_group_name_H-M   'P 1'
#
loop_
_entity.id
_entity.type
_entity.pdbx_description
1 polymer ?
#
loop_
_entity_poly.entity_id
_entity_poly.type
_entity_poly.pdbx_seq_one_letter_code
_entity_poly.pdbx_strand_id
1 'polypeptide(L)'
;MADVVKKPIKITETILRDAHQSLIATRMTTEQMLPIVDKMDKVGYHSVECWGGATFDASLRFLKEDPWERLRKFRDGFKNTKLQMLFRGQNILGYRPYADDVVEYFVQKSIANGIDIIRIFDCMNDIRNLKTAVSAANKEKGHAQVALSYTLGDAYTLEYWTEMAKKIEDMGANSICMKDMAGLLLPYKATELVTALKETVDIPIQLHTHYTSGVASMTYLKAVEAGVDVIDTAMSPFALGTSQPATEVMVETFKGTPYDTGFDQKLLSEIADYFRPIRDEALDSGLLNPKNLGVNIKTLLYQVPGGMLSNLTSQLKEQGAEDKFYDVLEEVPRVRKDLGECPLVTPSSQIVGTQAVFNVVLGERYKMVTKETKDVLSGKYGATAKPFNKEVQKKCIGNTKPITCRPADLIPAELDTLRGEMAQWSEQEEDVLTYALFPQVATEFFKYREAQETKVDPKMADTKNGAYPV
;
A
#
# COMPACT_ATOMS: atom_id res chain seq x y z
N MET A 1 29.47 12.43 31.56
CA MET A 1 28.73 11.94 30.40
C MET A 1 27.51 12.87 30.28
N ALA A 2 27.35 13.58 29.18
CA ALA A 2 26.15 14.38 28.99
C ALA A 2 24.93 13.45 29.08
N ASP A 3 23.88 13.86 29.80
CA ASP A 3 22.62 13.14 29.88
C ASP A 3 22.10 12.97 28.44
N VAL A 4 22.22 11.78 27.88
CA VAL A 4 21.66 11.46 26.57
C VAL A 4 20.15 11.48 26.72
N VAL A 5 19.51 12.45 26.10
CA VAL A 5 18.05 12.57 26.12
C VAL A 5 17.47 11.28 25.53
N LYS A 6 16.75 10.51 26.34
CA LYS A 6 16.05 9.30 25.88
C LYS A 6 14.96 9.69 24.90
N LYS A 7 15.03 9.15 23.68
CA LYS A 7 14.00 9.31 22.65
C LYS A 7 13.61 7.92 22.14
N PRO A 8 12.75 7.18 22.87
CA PRO A 8 12.31 5.85 22.45
C PRO A 8 11.78 5.87 21.02
N ILE A 9 12.23 4.92 20.20
CA ILE A 9 11.69 4.77 18.85
C ILE A 9 10.25 4.23 18.93
N LYS A 10 9.36 4.78 18.13
CA LYS A 10 8.00 4.30 18.01
C LYS A 10 7.91 3.25 16.89
N ILE A 11 7.06 2.26 17.08
CA ILE A 11 6.87 1.15 16.14
C ILE A 11 5.43 1.12 15.65
N THR A 12 5.27 1.01 14.34
CA THR A 12 4.03 0.61 13.67
C THR A 12 4.15 -0.85 13.28
N GLU A 13 3.24 -1.69 13.79
CA GLU A 13 3.18 -3.11 13.44
C GLU A 13 2.36 -3.32 12.16
N THR A 14 2.85 -4.11 11.21
CA THR A 14 2.25 -4.28 9.88
C THR A 14 1.68 -5.67 9.61
N ILE A 15 1.76 -6.59 10.57
CA ILE A 15 1.36 -8.00 10.36
C ILE A 15 -0.09 -8.15 9.91
N LEU A 16 -0.99 -7.26 10.36
CA LEU A 16 -2.41 -7.31 10.02
C LEU A 16 -2.75 -6.70 8.65
N ARG A 17 -1.76 -6.13 7.93
CA ARG A 17 -1.97 -5.59 6.58
C ARG A 17 -0.79 -5.86 5.64
N ASP A 18 0.30 -5.05 5.70
CA ASP A 18 1.33 -5.04 4.65
C ASP A 18 2.18 -6.32 4.66
N ALA A 19 2.48 -6.87 5.82
CA ALA A 19 3.28 -8.08 5.93
C ALA A 19 2.59 -9.29 5.29
N HIS A 20 1.32 -9.56 5.65
CA HIS A 20 0.61 -10.69 5.03
C HIS A 20 0.16 -10.38 3.59
N GLN A 21 0.00 -9.10 3.21
CA GLN A 21 -0.16 -8.74 1.80
C GLN A 21 1.08 -9.13 1.00
N SER A 22 2.26 -8.88 1.52
CA SER A 22 3.53 -9.11 0.83
C SER A 22 3.91 -10.59 0.73
N LEU A 23 3.53 -11.40 1.70
CA LEU A 23 3.94 -12.82 1.79
C LEU A 23 2.86 -13.79 1.31
N ILE A 24 1.59 -13.53 1.62
CA ILE A 24 0.46 -14.42 1.32
C ILE A 24 -0.69 -13.72 0.59
N ALA A 25 -0.36 -12.68 -0.15
CA ALA A 25 -1.29 -11.96 -1.03
C ALA A 25 -2.61 -11.56 -0.34
N THR A 26 -2.54 -11.08 0.91
CA THR A 26 -3.71 -10.66 1.71
C THR A 26 -4.73 -11.77 2.02
N ARG A 27 -4.28 -13.02 2.18
CA ARG A 27 -5.17 -14.16 2.44
C ARG A 27 -5.40 -14.49 3.92
N MET A 28 -4.81 -13.73 4.87
CA MET A 28 -5.11 -13.91 6.29
C MET A 28 -6.55 -13.46 6.58
N THR A 29 -7.35 -14.34 7.17
CA THR A 29 -8.76 -14.08 7.46
C THR A 29 -8.94 -13.24 8.71
N THR A 30 -10.09 -12.60 8.85
CA THR A 30 -10.46 -11.87 10.08
C THR A 30 -10.46 -12.80 11.30
N GLU A 31 -10.96 -14.02 11.14
CA GLU A 31 -10.99 -15.03 12.19
C GLU A 31 -9.59 -15.43 12.66
N GLN A 32 -8.60 -15.50 11.75
CA GLN A 32 -7.20 -15.74 12.10
C GLN A 32 -6.54 -14.57 12.81
N MET A 33 -7.00 -13.35 12.62
CA MET A 33 -6.38 -12.15 13.19
C MET A 33 -6.97 -11.73 14.54
N LEU A 34 -8.28 -11.87 14.74
CA LEU A 34 -8.97 -11.33 15.92
C LEU A 34 -8.52 -11.91 17.28
N PRO A 35 -8.23 -13.23 17.43
CA PRO A 35 -7.93 -13.80 18.76
C PRO A 35 -6.67 -13.23 19.43
N ILE A 36 -5.75 -12.64 18.67
CA ILE A 36 -4.49 -12.10 19.21
C ILE A 36 -4.53 -10.60 19.50
N VAL A 37 -5.58 -9.91 19.04
CA VAL A 37 -5.69 -8.44 19.09
C VAL A 37 -5.54 -7.89 20.51
N ASP A 38 -6.15 -8.51 21.50
CA ASP A 38 -6.03 -8.08 22.91
C ASP A 38 -4.59 -8.10 23.44
N LYS A 39 -3.76 -9.03 22.97
CA LYS A 39 -2.35 -9.07 23.31
C LYS A 39 -1.58 -8.00 22.56
N MET A 40 -1.86 -7.82 21.27
CA MET A 40 -1.23 -6.78 20.46
C MET A 40 -1.52 -5.38 21.00
N ASP A 41 -2.76 -5.14 21.50
CA ASP A 41 -3.15 -3.84 22.07
C ASP A 41 -2.39 -3.47 23.37
N LYS A 42 -1.77 -4.45 24.02
CA LYS A 42 -0.99 -4.26 25.27
C LYS A 42 0.50 -4.02 25.04
N VAL A 43 1.01 -4.18 23.81
CA VAL A 43 2.43 -4.05 23.50
C VAL A 43 2.91 -2.60 23.64
N GLY A 44 2.05 -1.63 23.31
CA GLY A 44 2.41 -0.21 23.29
C GLY A 44 2.83 0.30 21.91
N TYR A 45 2.43 -0.37 20.83
CA TYR A 45 2.67 0.10 19.46
C TYR A 45 2.16 1.54 19.26
N HIS A 46 2.87 2.31 18.44
CA HIS A 46 2.41 3.61 17.96
C HIS A 46 1.11 3.48 17.17
N SER A 47 1.07 2.48 16.30
CA SER A 47 -0.11 2.09 15.53
C SER A 47 0.02 0.65 15.05
N VAL A 48 -1.10 0.06 14.63
CA VAL A 48 -1.15 -1.19 13.88
C VAL A 48 -1.74 -0.88 12.52
N GLU A 49 -1.02 -1.19 11.45
CA GLU A 49 -1.54 -1.09 10.10
C GLU A 49 -2.38 -2.34 9.81
N CYS A 50 -3.70 -2.19 9.69
CA CYS A 50 -4.64 -3.31 9.67
C CYS A 50 -5.62 -3.27 8.49
N TRP A 51 -5.66 -2.18 7.69
CA TRP A 51 -6.68 -1.99 6.68
C TRP A 51 -6.19 -1.19 5.48
N GLY A 52 -6.99 -1.15 4.39
CA GLY A 52 -6.62 -0.48 3.16
C GLY A 52 -5.72 -1.32 2.25
N GLY A 53 -5.06 -0.67 1.29
CA GLY A 53 -4.25 -1.38 0.28
C GLY A 53 -5.07 -2.42 -0.47
N ALA A 54 -4.56 -3.66 -0.54
CA ALA A 54 -5.24 -4.78 -1.19
C ALA A 54 -6.14 -5.60 -0.24
N THR A 55 -6.15 -5.32 1.07
CA THR A 55 -6.97 -6.08 2.01
C THR A 55 -8.46 -5.95 1.73
N PHE A 56 -8.91 -4.78 1.30
CA PHE A 56 -10.31 -4.51 0.98
C PHE A 56 -10.80 -5.39 -0.18
N ASP A 57 -10.11 -5.35 -1.31
CA ASP A 57 -10.42 -6.15 -2.49
C ASP A 57 -10.28 -7.67 -2.21
N ALA A 58 -9.21 -8.06 -1.50
CA ALA A 58 -8.98 -9.46 -1.16
C ALA A 58 -10.06 -10.04 -0.23
N SER A 59 -10.57 -9.25 0.73
CA SER A 59 -11.68 -9.65 1.61
C SER A 59 -12.92 -10.01 0.79
N LEU A 60 -13.30 -9.18 -0.17
CA LEU A 60 -14.45 -9.41 -1.03
C LEU A 60 -14.25 -10.59 -1.98
N ARG A 61 -13.13 -10.61 -2.73
CA ARG A 61 -12.90 -11.59 -3.80
C ARG A 61 -12.64 -13.00 -3.30
N PHE A 62 -11.77 -13.11 -2.31
CA PHE A 62 -11.16 -14.39 -1.95
C PHE A 62 -11.63 -14.92 -0.61
N LEU A 63 -11.90 -14.03 0.35
CA LEU A 63 -12.26 -14.42 1.71
C LEU A 63 -13.77 -14.40 1.94
N LYS A 64 -14.53 -13.73 1.07
CA LYS A 64 -15.98 -13.54 1.23
C LYS A 64 -16.32 -12.87 2.56
N GLU A 65 -15.49 -11.91 2.98
CA GLU A 65 -15.65 -11.14 4.21
C GLU A 65 -15.98 -9.68 3.87
N ASP A 66 -16.83 -9.05 4.69
CA ASP A 66 -17.09 -7.62 4.62
C ASP A 66 -15.88 -6.85 5.16
N PRO A 67 -15.19 -6.03 4.33
CA PRO A 67 -14.02 -5.28 4.79
C PRO A 67 -14.36 -4.23 5.86
N TRP A 68 -15.57 -3.67 5.86
CA TRP A 68 -16.01 -2.70 6.86
C TRP A 68 -16.30 -3.35 8.20
N GLU A 69 -16.93 -4.52 8.20
CA GLU A 69 -17.12 -5.33 9.40
C GLU A 69 -15.78 -5.76 10.02
N ARG A 70 -14.81 -6.16 9.17
CA ARG A 70 -13.44 -6.43 9.62
C ARG A 70 -12.84 -5.23 10.36
N LEU A 71 -12.97 -4.03 9.81
CA LEU A 71 -12.46 -2.80 10.44
C LEU A 71 -13.11 -2.54 11.79
N ARG A 72 -14.45 -2.65 11.87
CA ARG A 72 -15.20 -2.49 13.13
C ARG A 72 -14.74 -3.48 14.19
N LYS A 73 -14.57 -4.76 13.82
CA LYS A 73 -14.05 -5.80 14.74
C LYS A 73 -12.63 -5.47 15.24
N PHE A 74 -11.75 -4.95 14.38
CA PHE A 74 -10.45 -4.47 14.85
C PHE A 74 -10.59 -3.31 15.82
N ARG A 75 -11.43 -2.34 15.53
CA ARG A 75 -11.65 -1.19 16.44
C ARG A 75 -12.19 -1.66 17.79
N ASP A 76 -13.06 -2.67 17.78
CA ASP A 76 -13.59 -3.24 19.02
C ASP A 76 -12.52 -3.98 19.84
N GLY A 77 -11.56 -4.60 19.19
CA GLY A 77 -10.44 -5.27 19.85
C GLY A 77 -9.35 -4.33 20.34
N PHE A 78 -8.94 -3.36 19.52
CA PHE A 78 -7.91 -2.37 19.87
C PHE A 78 -8.52 -1.19 20.63
N LYS A 79 -8.12 -0.96 21.88
CA LYS A 79 -8.60 0.14 22.71
C LYS A 79 -7.54 1.21 22.94
N ASN A 80 -6.27 0.82 22.97
CA ASN A 80 -5.15 1.69 23.31
C ASN A 80 -4.29 2.03 22.08
N THR A 81 -4.26 1.13 21.11
CA THR A 81 -3.42 1.26 19.91
C THR A 81 -4.18 1.92 18.76
N LYS A 82 -3.53 2.84 18.07
CA LYS A 82 -4.10 3.48 16.89
C LYS A 82 -4.19 2.51 15.73
N LEU A 83 -5.30 2.55 15.00
CA LEU A 83 -5.49 1.82 13.75
C LEU A 83 -5.05 2.66 12.56
N GLN A 84 -4.24 2.06 11.71
CA GLN A 84 -3.72 2.71 10.51
C GLN A 84 -4.18 1.98 9.25
N MET A 85 -4.47 2.75 8.20
CA MET A 85 -4.77 2.22 6.87
C MET A 85 -3.83 2.79 5.81
N LEU A 86 -3.63 2.03 4.73
CA LEU A 86 -2.99 2.51 3.51
C LEU A 86 -4.05 3.01 2.51
N PHE A 87 -3.81 4.20 1.94
CA PHE A 87 -4.73 4.92 1.07
C PHE A 87 -4.01 5.49 -0.15
N ARG A 88 -4.52 5.24 -1.35
CA ARG A 88 -3.86 5.60 -2.62
C ARG A 88 -4.30 6.97 -3.14
N GLY A 89 -4.27 8.00 -2.32
CA GLY A 89 -4.65 9.35 -2.73
C GLY A 89 -5.97 9.40 -3.50
N GLN A 90 -5.98 10.02 -4.68
CA GLN A 90 -7.19 10.13 -5.49
C GLN A 90 -7.75 8.78 -5.99
N ASN A 91 -6.94 7.72 -5.94
CA ASN A 91 -7.37 6.36 -6.34
C ASN A 91 -8.00 5.57 -5.18
N ILE A 92 -8.07 6.11 -3.98
CA ILE A 92 -8.63 5.49 -2.76
C ILE A 92 -7.96 4.12 -2.50
N LEU A 93 -8.61 3.02 -2.86
CA LEU A 93 -8.05 1.64 -2.84
C LEU A 93 -8.09 1.00 -4.24
N GLY A 94 -8.57 1.74 -5.24
CA GLY A 94 -8.72 1.28 -6.62
C GLY A 94 -7.50 1.58 -7.50
N TYR A 95 -7.73 1.50 -8.81
CA TYR A 95 -6.70 1.61 -9.85
C TYR A 95 -6.93 2.80 -10.79
N ARG A 96 -7.98 3.61 -10.57
CA ARG A 96 -8.29 4.85 -11.28
C ARG A 96 -8.47 6.01 -10.30
N PRO A 97 -8.34 7.25 -10.74
CA PRO A 97 -8.81 8.39 -9.95
C PRO A 97 -10.34 8.37 -9.78
N TYR A 98 -10.81 8.76 -8.60
CA TYR A 98 -12.23 8.95 -8.28
C TYR A 98 -12.55 10.44 -8.11
N ALA A 99 -13.83 10.79 -8.14
CA ALA A 99 -14.29 12.14 -7.86
C ALA A 99 -14.00 12.53 -6.40
N ASP A 100 -13.86 13.83 -6.14
CA ASP A 100 -13.51 14.34 -4.81
C ASP A 100 -14.56 13.98 -3.75
N ASP A 101 -15.84 13.99 -4.09
CA ASP A 101 -16.93 13.61 -3.18
C ASP A 101 -16.86 12.15 -2.72
N VAL A 102 -16.44 11.25 -3.61
CA VAL A 102 -16.22 9.83 -3.26
C VAL A 102 -15.00 9.68 -2.34
N VAL A 103 -13.90 10.41 -2.62
CA VAL A 103 -12.70 10.42 -1.77
C VAL A 103 -13.03 10.95 -0.37
N GLU A 104 -13.72 12.09 -0.27
CA GLU A 104 -14.13 12.70 1.00
C GLU A 104 -15.01 11.74 1.80
N TYR A 105 -16.01 11.14 1.17
CA TYR A 105 -16.92 10.22 1.83
C TYR A 105 -16.24 8.93 2.28
N PHE A 106 -15.29 8.40 1.49
CA PHE A 106 -14.52 7.23 1.89
C PHE A 106 -13.64 7.51 3.11
N VAL A 107 -12.96 8.66 3.16
CA VAL A 107 -12.16 9.09 4.31
C VAL A 107 -13.04 9.26 5.55
N GLN A 108 -14.18 9.94 5.42
CA GLN A 108 -15.15 10.11 6.51
C GLN A 108 -15.60 8.76 7.08
N LYS A 109 -16.00 7.81 6.22
CA LYS A 109 -16.45 6.49 6.65
C LYS A 109 -15.31 5.65 7.25
N SER A 110 -14.08 5.75 6.73
CA SER A 110 -12.93 5.08 7.31
C SER A 110 -12.68 5.51 8.75
N ILE A 111 -12.70 6.81 9.03
CA ILE A 111 -12.51 7.35 10.38
C ILE A 111 -13.70 6.99 11.28
N ALA A 112 -14.93 7.12 10.79
CA ALA A 112 -16.14 6.77 11.54
C ALA A 112 -16.17 5.28 11.94
N ASN A 113 -15.60 4.39 11.13
CA ASN A 113 -15.48 2.96 11.42
C ASN A 113 -14.21 2.58 12.21
N GLY A 114 -13.38 3.55 12.63
CA GLY A 114 -12.33 3.34 13.62
C GLY A 114 -10.89 3.53 13.18
N ILE A 115 -10.63 4.03 11.96
CA ILE A 115 -9.28 4.41 11.53
C ILE A 115 -8.85 5.69 12.22
N ASP A 116 -7.66 5.68 12.83
CA ASP A 116 -7.03 6.84 13.44
C ASP A 116 -6.05 7.52 12.49
N ILE A 117 -5.27 6.73 11.73
CA ILE A 117 -4.21 7.21 10.85
C ILE A 117 -4.49 6.77 9.41
N ILE A 118 -4.62 7.73 8.50
CA ILE A 118 -4.72 7.46 7.07
C ILE A 118 -3.37 7.76 6.44
N ARG A 119 -2.67 6.71 5.99
CA ARG A 119 -1.42 6.82 5.24
C ARG A 119 -1.74 6.98 3.75
N ILE A 120 -1.58 8.20 3.26
CA ILE A 120 -1.98 8.64 1.93
C ILE A 120 -0.76 8.73 1.03
N PHE A 121 -0.74 8.02 -0.09
CA PHE A 121 0.32 8.12 -1.09
C PHE A 121 -0.22 8.29 -2.50
N ASP A 122 0.59 8.82 -3.39
CA ASP A 122 0.33 8.85 -4.83
C ASP A 122 1.40 8.08 -5.60
N CYS A 123 0.99 7.34 -6.63
CA CYS A 123 1.91 6.48 -7.38
C CYS A 123 2.90 7.25 -8.26
N MET A 124 2.63 8.52 -8.55
CA MET A 124 3.53 9.43 -9.27
C MET A 124 4.29 10.37 -8.33
N ASN A 125 4.01 10.35 -7.02
CA ASN A 125 4.37 11.38 -6.04
C ASN A 125 3.83 12.77 -6.41
N ASP A 126 2.69 12.83 -7.12
CA ASP A 126 2.01 14.09 -7.39
C ASP A 126 1.17 14.53 -6.19
N ILE A 127 1.70 15.46 -5.42
CA ILE A 127 1.05 15.94 -4.18
C ILE A 127 -0.34 16.55 -4.42
N ARG A 128 -0.66 16.98 -5.65
CA ARG A 128 -2.00 17.50 -5.98
C ARG A 128 -3.07 16.43 -5.81
N ASN A 129 -2.72 15.16 -6.06
CA ASN A 129 -3.61 14.00 -5.89
C ASN A 129 -3.85 13.60 -4.43
N LEU A 130 -3.12 14.20 -3.48
CA LEU A 130 -3.23 13.94 -2.05
C LEU A 130 -4.15 14.93 -1.33
N LYS A 131 -4.36 16.11 -1.93
CA LYS A 131 -4.99 17.27 -1.31
C LYS A 131 -6.37 16.96 -0.71
N THR A 132 -7.24 16.33 -1.48
CA THR A 132 -8.62 16.01 -1.05
C THR A 132 -8.61 15.07 0.15
N ALA A 133 -7.81 14.00 0.10
CA ALA A 133 -7.73 13.02 1.19
C ALA A 133 -7.13 13.63 2.47
N VAL A 134 -6.08 14.46 2.36
CA VAL A 134 -5.48 15.16 3.51
C VAL A 134 -6.49 16.13 4.15
N SER A 135 -7.17 16.93 3.34
CA SER A 135 -8.19 17.86 3.80
C SER A 135 -9.36 17.13 4.49
N ALA A 136 -9.84 16.05 3.90
CA ALA A 136 -10.92 15.24 4.46
C ALA A 136 -10.52 14.59 5.79
N ALA A 137 -9.31 14.02 5.88
CA ALA A 137 -8.82 13.42 7.12
C ALA A 137 -8.73 14.44 8.26
N ASN A 138 -8.21 15.64 7.98
CA ASN A 138 -8.13 16.72 8.96
C ASN A 138 -9.53 17.23 9.39
N LYS A 139 -10.48 17.35 8.44
CA LYS A 139 -11.86 17.74 8.71
C LYS A 139 -12.55 16.76 9.65
N GLU A 140 -12.32 15.47 9.46
CA GLU A 140 -12.86 14.40 10.31
C GLU A 140 -12.02 14.15 11.59
N LYS A 141 -11.02 14.99 11.88
CA LYS A 141 -10.11 14.90 13.04
C LYS A 141 -9.27 13.61 13.08
N GLY A 142 -9.07 12.97 11.94
CA GLY A 142 -8.12 11.87 11.77
C GLY A 142 -6.69 12.38 11.59
N HIS A 143 -5.72 11.48 11.67
CA HIS A 143 -4.32 11.79 11.40
C HIS A 143 -4.00 11.54 9.93
N ALA A 144 -3.78 12.62 9.18
CA ALA A 144 -3.33 12.56 7.79
C ALA A 144 -1.81 12.34 7.75
N GLN A 145 -1.37 11.12 7.44
CA GLN A 145 0.03 10.83 7.17
C GLN A 145 0.25 10.76 5.66
N VAL A 146 1.10 11.62 5.12
CA VAL A 146 1.46 11.56 3.70
C VAL A 146 2.68 10.69 3.51
N ALA A 147 2.59 9.70 2.61
CA ALA A 147 3.71 8.84 2.26
C ALA A 147 4.30 9.23 0.90
N LEU A 148 5.60 9.51 0.89
CA LEU A 148 6.40 9.67 -0.32
C LEU A 148 6.95 8.31 -0.73
N SER A 149 6.64 7.89 -1.94
CA SER A 149 7.15 6.64 -2.52
C SER A 149 8.63 6.82 -2.87
N TYR A 150 9.51 6.26 -2.03
CA TYR A 150 10.96 6.35 -2.23
C TYR A 150 11.38 5.56 -3.46
N THR A 151 12.20 6.18 -4.27
CA THR A 151 12.77 5.56 -5.48
C THR A 151 14.10 6.22 -5.82
N LEU A 152 14.84 5.63 -6.77
CA LEU A 152 16.12 6.11 -7.27
C LEU A 152 15.97 6.69 -8.68
N GLY A 153 16.84 7.61 -9.04
CA GLY A 153 16.89 8.26 -10.35
C GLY A 153 17.43 9.67 -10.24
N ASP A 154 17.80 10.27 -11.37
CA ASP A 154 18.45 11.59 -11.40
C ASP A 154 17.53 12.71 -10.88
N ALA A 155 16.20 12.49 -10.91
CA ALA A 155 15.22 13.46 -10.40
C ALA A 155 15.12 13.44 -8.86
N TYR A 156 15.47 12.32 -8.22
CA TYR A 156 15.21 12.06 -6.81
C TYR A 156 16.41 12.43 -5.94
N THR A 157 16.81 13.72 -6.00
CA THR A 157 17.88 14.29 -5.20
C THR A 157 17.42 14.53 -3.75
N LEU A 158 18.36 14.87 -2.86
CA LEU A 158 18.02 15.23 -1.50
C LEU A 158 17.10 16.46 -1.45
N GLU A 159 17.37 17.44 -2.30
CA GLU A 159 16.56 18.65 -2.48
C GLU A 159 15.12 18.30 -2.89
N TYR A 160 14.95 17.36 -3.84
CA TYR A 160 13.61 16.91 -4.23
C TYR A 160 12.81 16.41 -3.01
N TRP A 161 13.42 15.56 -2.17
CA TRP A 161 12.74 15.01 -1.00
C TRP A 161 12.41 16.07 0.04
N THR A 162 13.32 17.00 0.31
CA THR A 162 13.12 18.08 1.27
C THR A 162 12.07 19.09 0.80
N GLU A 163 12.08 19.46 -0.49
CA GLU A 163 11.03 20.31 -1.09
C GLU A 163 9.65 19.65 -1.03
N MET A 164 9.58 18.35 -1.32
CA MET A 164 8.32 17.61 -1.23
C MET A 164 7.82 17.54 0.21
N ALA A 165 8.70 17.29 1.16
CA ALA A 165 8.35 17.27 2.58
C ALA A 165 7.79 18.62 3.05
N LYS A 166 8.42 19.73 2.65
CA LYS A 166 7.92 21.07 2.98
C LYS A 166 6.53 21.33 2.40
N LYS A 167 6.31 21.01 1.13
CA LYS A 167 4.99 21.15 0.50
C LYS A 167 3.91 20.30 1.18
N ILE A 168 4.28 19.12 1.69
CA ILE A 168 3.37 18.23 2.40
C ILE A 168 3.02 18.79 3.78
N GLU A 169 4.00 19.32 4.50
CA GLU A 169 3.75 20.02 5.77
C GLU A 169 2.85 21.25 5.56
N ASP A 170 3.14 22.07 4.55
CA ASP A 170 2.33 23.24 4.18
C ASP A 170 0.90 22.87 3.75
N MET A 171 0.69 21.65 3.22
CA MET A 171 -0.63 21.09 2.89
C MET A 171 -1.45 20.71 4.14
N GLY A 172 -0.83 20.65 5.32
CA GLY A 172 -1.45 20.30 6.58
C GLY A 172 -1.39 18.83 6.93
N ALA A 173 -0.44 18.07 6.41
CA ALA A 173 -0.19 16.72 6.88
C ALA A 173 0.28 16.69 8.33
N ASN A 174 -0.12 15.68 9.09
CA ASN A 174 0.26 15.52 10.49
C ASN A 174 1.58 14.75 10.68
N SER A 175 2.01 13.97 9.67
CA SER A 175 3.30 13.30 9.62
C SER A 175 3.65 12.91 8.19
N ILE A 176 4.92 12.60 7.94
CA ILE A 176 5.42 12.13 6.64
C ILE A 176 5.97 10.70 6.82
N CYS A 177 5.63 9.82 5.88
CA CYS A 177 6.25 8.50 5.77
C CYS A 177 7.13 8.44 4.51
N MET A 178 8.42 8.15 4.69
CA MET A 178 9.27 7.72 3.57
C MET A 178 9.01 6.25 3.33
N LYS A 179 8.34 5.93 2.20
CA LYS A 179 7.87 4.58 1.89
C LYS A 179 8.71 3.92 0.81
N ASP A 180 9.60 3.04 1.24
CA ASP A 180 10.50 2.26 0.39
C ASP A 180 9.93 0.86 0.13
N MET A 181 9.18 0.73 -0.96
CA MET A 181 8.49 -0.50 -1.33
C MET A 181 9.39 -1.62 -1.85
N ALA A 182 10.61 -1.28 -2.25
CA ALA A 182 11.53 -2.24 -2.88
C ALA A 182 12.81 -2.50 -2.05
N GLY A 183 12.97 -1.83 -0.90
CA GLY A 183 14.17 -1.94 -0.08
C GLY A 183 15.39 -1.29 -0.76
N LEU A 184 15.20 -0.13 -1.39
CA LEU A 184 16.23 0.60 -2.15
C LEU A 184 17.06 1.54 -1.27
N LEU A 185 16.51 1.96 -0.13
CA LEU A 185 17.15 2.92 0.75
C LEU A 185 18.30 2.28 1.54
N LEU A 186 19.52 2.62 1.15
CA LEU A 186 20.73 2.12 1.80
C LEU A 186 20.95 2.79 3.17
N PRO A 187 21.62 2.12 4.14
CA PRO A 187 21.75 2.61 5.51
C PRO A 187 22.32 4.02 5.64
N TYR A 188 23.44 4.33 4.97
CA TYR A 188 24.03 5.67 5.03
C TYR A 188 23.22 6.72 4.29
N LYS A 189 22.51 6.32 3.21
CA LYS A 189 21.55 7.22 2.54
C LYS A 189 20.32 7.51 3.41
N ALA A 190 19.93 6.57 4.26
CA ALA A 190 18.89 6.82 5.27
C ALA A 190 19.33 7.87 6.28
N THR A 191 20.60 7.85 6.73
CA THR A 191 21.13 8.92 7.60
C THR A 191 21.03 10.29 6.93
N GLU A 192 21.54 10.42 5.68
CA GLU A 192 21.51 11.67 4.94
C GLU A 192 20.05 12.18 4.78
N LEU A 193 19.15 11.30 4.32
CA LEU A 193 17.75 11.64 4.05
C LEU A 193 17.01 12.05 5.33
N VAL A 194 17.09 11.22 6.37
CA VAL A 194 16.35 11.49 7.62
C VAL A 194 16.86 12.77 8.28
N THR A 195 18.18 12.99 8.31
CA THR A 195 18.76 14.23 8.85
C THR A 195 18.22 15.44 8.12
N ALA A 196 18.26 15.43 6.77
CA ALA A 196 17.76 16.55 5.96
C ALA A 196 16.27 16.79 6.14
N LEU A 197 15.46 15.73 6.23
CA LEU A 197 14.02 15.86 6.49
C LEU A 197 13.74 16.45 7.88
N LYS A 198 14.46 16.00 8.92
CA LYS A 198 14.32 16.52 10.28
C LYS A 198 14.77 17.98 10.43
N GLU A 199 15.67 18.46 9.56
CA GLU A 199 16.08 19.85 9.48
C GLU A 199 15.09 20.73 8.69
N THR A 200 14.24 20.09 7.85
CA THR A 200 13.33 20.80 6.94
C THR A 200 11.93 20.98 7.47
N VAL A 201 11.39 19.99 8.19
CA VAL A 201 10.00 19.97 8.69
C VAL A 201 9.93 19.66 10.18
N ASP A 202 8.91 20.19 10.83
CA ASP A 202 8.67 19.99 12.27
C ASP A 202 7.79 18.77 12.55
N ILE A 203 7.01 18.31 11.58
CA ILE A 203 6.12 17.15 11.73
C ILE A 203 6.91 15.84 11.80
N PRO A 204 6.38 14.80 12.48
CA PRO A 204 7.07 13.53 12.64
C PRO A 204 7.38 12.84 11.30
N ILE A 205 8.55 12.21 11.24
CA ILE A 205 9.01 11.40 10.11
C ILE A 205 8.91 9.92 10.48
N GLN A 206 8.26 9.14 9.63
CA GLN A 206 8.19 7.69 9.70
C GLN A 206 8.94 7.06 8.53
N LEU A 207 9.61 5.94 8.76
CA LEU A 207 10.28 5.17 7.72
C LEU A 207 9.65 3.78 7.60
N HIS A 208 9.26 3.45 6.37
CA HIS A 208 8.79 2.13 5.97
C HIS A 208 9.72 1.59 4.89
N THR A 209 10.28 0.41 5.08
CA THR A 209 11.08 -0.25 4.04
C THR A 209 10.85 -1.75 4.03
N HIS A 210 10.82 -2.33 2.81
CA HIS A 210 10.77 -3.78 2.61
C HIS A 210 12.16 -4.41 2.69
N TYR A 211 12.22 -5.68 3.06
CA TYR A 211 13.47 -6.40 3.30
C TYR A 211 14.04 -7.05 2.03
N THR A 212 13.45 -6.79 0.86
CA THR A 212 13.75 -7.51 -0.39
C THR A 212 15.23 -7.49 -0.77
N SER A 213 15.95 -6.38 -0.55
CA SER A 213 17.39 -6.26 -0.79
C SER A 213 18.27 -6.79 0.35
N GLY A 214 17.70 -7.05 1.53
CA GLY A 214 18.42 -7.52 2.71
C GLY A 214 19.01 -6.43 3.61
N VAL A 215 18.87 -5.15 3.29
CA VAL A 215 19.51 -4.05 4.04
C VAL A 215 18.61 -3.36 5.06
N ALA A 216 17.31 -3.65 5.07
CA ALA A 216 16.31 -2.86 5.75
C ALA A 216 16.52 -2.70 7.28
N SER A 217 16.97 -3.73 8.00
CA SER A 217 17.27 -3.60 9.43
C SER A 217 18.44 -2.64 9.69
N MET A 218 19.49 -2.69 8.86
CA MET A 218 20.61 -1.75 8.93
C MET A 218 20.17 -0.32 8.56
N THR A 219 19.27 -0.21 7.58
CA THR A 219 18.66 1.06 7.20
C THR A 219 17.87 1.67 8.36
N TYR A 220 17.06 0.87 9.06
CA TYR A 220 16.34 1.32 10.25
C TYR A 220 17.27 1.75 11.38
N LEU A 221 18.34 0.97 11.66
CA LEU A 221 19.33 1.35 12.67
C LEU A 221 19.88 2.75 12.36
N LYS A 222 20.30 2.99 11.11
CA LYS A 222 20.87 4.28 10.70
C LYS A 222 19.84 5.42 10.67
N ALA A 223 18.61 5.14 10.31
CA ALA A 223 17.53 6.11 10.36
C ALA A 223 17.17 6.53 11.80
N VAL A 224 17.16 5.57 12.74
CA VAL A 224 16.87 5.84 14.16
C VAL A 224 17.98 6.68 14.76
N GLU A 225 19.26 6.37 14.49
CA GLU A 225 20.39 7.21 14.91
C GLU A 225 20.30 8.63 14.32
N ALA A 226 19.75 8.80 13.13
CA ALA A 226 19.53 10.10 12.48
C ALA A 226 18.27 10.85 12.98
N GLY A 227 17.46 10.23 13.85
CA GLY A 227 16.34 10.89 14.51
C GLY A 227 14.98 10.65 13.88
N VAL A 228 14.77 9.59 13.09
CA VAL A 228 13.42 9.18 12.64
C VAL A 228 12.53 8.93 13.87
N ASP A 229 11.25 9.25 13.75
CA ASP A 229 10.33 9.20 14.90
C ASP A 229 9.60 7.85 15.01
N VAL A 230 9.32 7.19 13.88
CA VAL A 230 8.58 5.92 13.81
C VAL A 230 9.17 5.03 12.73
N ILE A 231 9.23 3.71 12.97
CA ILE A 231 9.57 2.69 11.97
C ILE A 231 8.46 1.65 11.85
N ASP A 232 8.31 1.09 10.64
CA ASP A 232 7.36 0.01 10.36
C ASP A 232 8.06 -1.34 10.46
N THR A 233 7.51 -2.25 11.25
CA THR A 233 8.05 -3.60 11.42
C THR A 233 6.93 -4.64 11.28
N ALA A 234 7.29 -5.90 11.18
CA ALA A 234 6.34 -7.01 11.15
C ALA A 234 6.75 -8.08 12.18
N MET A 235 5.79 -8.71 12.86
CA MET A 235 6.06 -9.87 13.71
C MET A 235 6.81 -10.95 12.93
N SER A 236 7.81 -11.58 13.56
CA SER A 236 8.81 -12.44 12.89
C SER A 236 8.24 -13.54 11.99
N PRO A 237 7.08 -14.20 12.26
CA PRO A 237 6.52 -15.17 11.33
C PRO A 237 6.19 -14.62 9.94
N PHE A 238 5.84 -13.33 9.84
CA PHE A 238 5.52 -12.64 8.59
C PHE A 238 6.48 -11.49 8.28
N ALA A 239 7.68 -11.51 8.83
CA ALA A 239 8.74 -10.54 8.54
C ALA A 239 9.71 -11.03 7.48
N LEU A 240 10.64 -10.15 7.10
CA LEU A 240 11.76 -10.38 6.17
C LEU A 240 11.34 -10.64 4.71
N GLY A 241 12.29 -10.96 3.85
CA GLY A 241 12.04 -11.21 2.43
C GLY A 241 11.31 -10.03 1.77
N THR A 242 10.13 -10.27 1.22
CA THR A 242 9.30 -9.21 0.61
C THR A 242 8.49 -8.39 1.62
N SER A 243 8.57 -8.70 2.92
CA SER A 243 7.94 -7.98 4.02
C SER A 243 8.91 -6.99 4.69
N GLN A 244 8.65 -6.59 5.94
CA GLN A 244 9.43 -5.62 6.71
C GLN A 244 10.43 -6.30 7.65
N PRO A 245 11.35 -5.55 8.29
CA PRO A 245 12.16 -6.05 9.40
C PRO A 245 11.33 -6.61 10.55
N ALA A 246 11.86 -7.64 11.22
CA ALA A 246 11.16 -8.29 12.32
C ALA A 246 11.05 -7.38 13.56
N THR A 247 9.84 -7.25 14.11
CA THR A 247 9.54 -6.40 15.27
C THR A 247 10.40 -6.77 16.47
N GLU A 248 10.43 -8.05 16.85
CA GLU A 248 11.18 -8.54 18.01
C GLU A 248 12.70 -8.27 17.89
N VAL A 249 13.22 -8.39 16.66
CA VAL A 249 14.63 -8.14 16.38
C VAL A 249 14.96 -6.65 16.54
N MET A 250 14.12 -5.76 16.01
CA MET A 250 14.33 -4.32 16.12
C MET A 250 14.20 -3.85 17.58
N VAL A 251 13.22 -4.38 18.31
CA VAL A 251 13.03 -4.08 19.75
C VAL A 251 14.29 -4.49 20.55
N GLU A 252 14.82 -5.69 20.33
CA GLU A 252 16.04 -6.16 21.02
C GLU A 252 17.29 -5.38 20.57
N THR A 253 17.34 -4.94 19.29
CA THR A 253 18.44 -4.10 18.78
C THR A 253 18.55 -2.78 19.53
N PHE A 254 17.42 -2.16 19.89
CA PHE A 254 17.42 -0.86 20.58
C PHE A 254 17.41 -0.97 22.11
N LYS A 255 17.28 -2.15 22.68
CA LYS A 255 17.24 -2.37 24.11
C LYS A 255 18.46 -1.83 24.84
N GLY A 256 18.23 -1.10 25.92
CA GLY A 256 19.30 -0.47 26.71
C GLY A 256 19.97 0.73 26.05
N THR A 257 19.53 1.14 24.85
CA THR A 257 19.97 2.36 24.17
C THR A 257 19.03 3.53 24.46
N PRO A 258 19.36 4.77 24.06
CA PRO A 258 18.42 5.90 24.14
C PRO A 258 17.11 5.71 23.36
N TYR A 259 17.08 4.77 22.43
CA TYR A 259 15.96 4.47 21.53
C TYR A 259 15.09 3.30 22.02
N ASP A 260 15.39 2.74 23.19
CA ASP A 260 14.70 1.58 23.76
C ASP A 260 13.20 1.80 23.84
N THR A 261 12.44 0.90 23.22
CA THR A 261 10.97 0.97 23.17
C THR A 261 10.32 0.63 24.51
N GLY A 262 11.02 -0.11 25.36
CA GLY A 262 10.49 -0.67 26.60
C GLY A 262 9.45 -1.81 26.39
N PHE A 263 9.32 -2.35 25.19
CA PHE A 263 8.36 -3.44 24.92
C PHE A 263 8.75 -4.74 25.62
N ASP A 264 7.74 -5.48 26.09
CA ASP A 264 7.95 -6.79 26.71
C ASP A 264 8.22 -7.87 25.63
N GLN A 265 9.47 -8.34 25.56
CA GLN A 265 9.90 -9.38 24.63
C GLN A 265 9.15 -10.71 24.83
N LYS A 266 8.68 -11.02 26.04
CA LYS A 266 7.90 -12.21 26.29
C LYS A 266 6.53 -12.10 25.63
N LEU A 267 5.88 -10.93 25.77
CA LEU A 267 4.60 -10.66 25.09
C LEU A 267 4.74 -10.71 23.57
N LEU A 268 5.82 -10.14 23.02
CA LEU A 268 6.11 -10.22 21.58
C LEU A 268 6.31 -11.68 21.14
N SER A 269 7.05 -12.49 21.91
CA SER A 269 7.22 -13.90 21.61
C SER A 269 5.88 -14.67 21.60
N GLU A 270 5.00 -14.40 22.55
CA GLU A 270 3.67 -15.02 22.59
C GLU A 270 2.83 -14.65 21.37
N ILE A 271 2.94 -13.40 20.87
CA ILE A 271 2.26 -12.96 19.64
C ILE A 271 2.87 -13.66 18.42
N ALA A 272 4.20 -13.76 18.35
CA ALA A 272 4.88 -14.47 17.26
C ALA A 272 4.49 -15.96 17.22
N ASP A 273 4.43 -16.61 18.38
CA ASP A 273 4.04 -18.03 18.48
C ASP A 273 2.58 -18.26 18.02
N TYR A 274 1.70 -17.29 18.20
CA TYR A 274 0.35 -17.34 17.68
C TYR A 274 0.32 -17.34 16.13
N PHE A 275 1.13 -16.50 15.47
CA PHE A 275 1.13 -16.40 14.02
C PHE A 275 1.97 -17.50 13.33
N ARG A 276 2.81 -18.22 14.05
CA ARG A 276 3.69 -19.25 13.48
C ARG A 276 2.91 -20.37 12.78
N PRO A 277 1.89 -21.02 13.40
CA PRO A 277 1.10 -22.04 12.72
C PRO A 277 0.36 -21.50 11.48
N ILE A 278 -0.10 -20.25 11.48
CA ILE A 278 -0.75 -19.63 10.31
C ILE A 278 0.25 -19.50 9.14
N ARG A 279 1.49 -19.12 9.46
CA ARG A 279 2.58 -19.09 8.46
C ARG A 279 2.90 -20.47 7.92
N ASP A 280 3.00 -21.47 8.80
CA ASP A 280 3.37 -22.83 8.45
C ASP A 280 2.29 -23.46 7.55
N GLU A 281 1.01 -23.26 7.86
CA GLU A 281 -0.11 -23.63 6.98
C GLU A 281 -0.03 -22.97 5.60
N ALA A 282 0.33 -21.69 5.57
CA ALA A 282 0.50 -20.97 4.30
C ALA A 282 1.68 -21.49 3.47
N LEU A 283 2.75 -21.97 4.12
CA LEU A 283 3.88 -22.64 3.46
C LEU A 283 3.46 -24.00 2.91
N ASP A 284 2.79 -24.81 3.72
CA ASP A 284 2.38 -26.18 3.37
C ASP A 284 1.35 -26.19 2.22
N SER A 285 0.45 -25.20 2.21
CA SER A 285 -0.52 -25.03 1.12
C SER A 285 0.07 -24.41 -0.15
N GLY A 286 1.32 -23.91 -0.10
CA GLY A 286 1.96 -23.20 -1.21
C GLY A 286 1.48 -21.77 -1.41
N LEU A 287 0.61 -21.25 -0.54
CA LEU A 287 0.16 -19.85 -0.55
C LEU A 287 1.34 -18.90 -0.27
N LEU A 288 2.20 -19.24 0.70
CA LEU A 288 3.48 -18.57 0.93
C LEU A 288 4.56 -19.24 0.07
N ASN A 289 4.99 -18.53 -0.98
CA ASN A 289 6.09 -19.02 -1.80
C ASN A 289 7.42 -18.82 -1.03
N PRO A 290 8.22 -19.89 -0.77
CA PRO A 290 9.51 -19.78 -0.09
C PRO A 290 10.49 -18.78 -0.71
N LYS A 291 10.38 -18.52 -2.01
CA LYS A 291 11.21 -17.50 -2.69
C LYS A 291 10.98 -16.09 -2.17
N ASN A 292 9.80 -15.81 -1.60
CA ASN A 292 9.47 -14.51 -1.01
C ASN A 292 10.13 -14.28 0.35
N LEU A 293 10.67 -15.33 0.97
CA LEU A 293 11.37 -15.26 2.27
C LEU A 293 12.86 -14.94 2.12
N GLY A 294 13.41 -15.08 0.91
CA GLY A 294 14.80 -14.77 0.64
C GLY A 294 15.03 -13.30 0.33
N VAL A 295 16.33 -12.92 0.31
CA VAL A 295 16.76 -11.59 -0.13
C VAL A 295 17.29 -11.67 -1.57
N ASN A 296 17.13 -10.58 -2.33
CA ASN A 296 17.62 -10.48 -3.69
C ASN A 296 18.27 -9.12 -3.92
N ILE A 297 19.59 -9.07 -3.88
CA ILE A 297 20.35 -7.85 -4.09
C ILE A 297 20.16 -7.25 -5.50
N LYS A 298 19.73 -8.04 -6.46
CA LYS A 298 19.40 -7.55 -7.81
C LYS A 298 18.25 -6.52 -7.81
N THR A 299 17.45 -6.48 -6.74
CA THR A 299 16.44 -5.43 -6.53
C THR A 299 17.06 -4.04 -6.59
N LEU A 300 18.29 -3.86 -6.07
CA LEU A 300 19.02 -2.59 -6.15
C LEU A 300 19.44 -2.22 -7.58
N LEU A 301 19.63 -3.21 -8.46
CA LEU A 301 20.01 -2.99 -9.86
C LEU A 301 18.79 -2.64 -10.72
N TYR A 302 17.71 -3.41 -10.60
CA TYR A 302 16.51 -3.26 -11.43
C TYR A 302 15.43 -2.37 -10.80
N GLN A 303 15.57 -2.06 -9.50
CA GLN A 303 14.63 -1.23 -8.71
C GLN A 303 13.19 -1.77 -8.69
N VAL A 304 13.03 -3.09 -8.81
CA VAL A 304 11.74 -3.77 -8.93
C VAL A 304 11.28 -4.30 -7.57
N PRO A 305 10.11 -3.90 -7.07
CA PRO A 305 9.53 -4.44 -5.83
C PRO A 305 9.25 -5.95 -5.92
N GLY A 306 9.32 -6.65 -4.78
CA GLY A 306 9.10 -8.11 -4.72
C GLY A 306 7.76 -8.56 -5.31
N GLY A 307 6.67 -7.86 -5.02
CA GLY A 307 5.36 -8.14 -5.60
C GLY A 307 5.30 -8.00 -7.13
N MET A 308 6.06 -7.05 -7.69
CA MET A 308 6.17 -6.89 -9.14
C MET A 308 6.92 -8.07 -9.77
N LEU A 309 7.99 -8.58 -9.14
CA LEU A 309 8.72 -9.76 -9.64
C LEU A 309 7.80 -10.98 -9.78
N SER A 310 6.95 -11.23 -8.79
CA SER A 310 5.98 -12.32 -8.81
C SER A 310 4.97 -12.16 -9.95
N ASN A 311 4.46 -10.94 -10.16
CA ASN A 311 3.54 -10.64 -11.25
C ASN A 311 4.18 -10.81 -12.63
N LEU A 312 5.41 -10.36 -12.83
CA LEU A 312 6.16 -10.54 -14.07
C LEU A 312 6.36 -12.03 -14.39
N THR A 313 6.74 -12.82 -13.40
CA THR A 313 6.89 -14.29 -13.56
C THR A 313 5.59 -14.94 -14.00
N SER A 314 4.45 -14.58 -13.38
CA SER A 314 3.14 -15.11 -13.73
C SER A 314 2.73 -14.72 -15.15
N GLN A 315 2.88 -13.44 -15.53
CA GLN A 315 2.56 -12.96 -16.87
C GLN A 315 3.39 -13.63 -17.96
N LEU A 316 4.69 -13.82 -17.73
CA LEU A 316 5.57 -14.50 -18.67
C LEU A 316 5.23 -15.99 -18.83
N LYS A 317 4.85 -16.65 -17.73
CA LYS A 317 4.37 -18.04 -17.75
C LYS A 317 3.09 -18.19 -18.57
N GLU A 318 2.12 -17.29 -18.39
CA GLU A 318 0.87 -17.27 -19.17
C GLU A 318 1.11 -17.09 -20.66
N GLN A 319 2.21 -16.41 -21.04
CA GLN A 319 2.61 -16.15 -22.43
C GLN A 319 3.61 -17.17 -22.98
N GLY A 320 4.05 -18.17 -22.17
CA GLY A 320 5.05 -19.16 -22.57
C GLY A 320 6.42 -18.55 -22.90
N ALA A 321 6.78 -17.47 -22.19
CA ALA A 321 7.98 -16.66 -22.43
C ALA A 321 8.85 -16.52 -21.16
N GLU A 322 8.90 -17.56 -20.32
CA GLU A 322 9.65 -17.55 -19.05
C GLU A 322 11.15 -17.34 -19.23
N ASP A 323 11.69 -17.76 -20.37
CA ASP A 323 13.08 -17.57 -20.79
C ASP A 323 13.45 -16.08 -20.93
N LYS A 324 12.49 -15.20 -21.18
CA LYS A 324 12.68 -13.76 -21.35
C LYS A 324 12.64 -12.96 -20.05
N PHE A 325 12.60 -13.61 -18.91
CA PHE A 325 12.46 -12.92 -17.60
C PHE A 325 13.53 -11.86 -17.36
N TYR A 326 14.79 -12.16 -17.66
CA TYR A 326 15.89 -11.18 -17.48
C TYR A 326 15.81 -10.03 -18.48
N ASP A 327 15.40 -10.27 -19.71
CA ASP A 327 15.22 -9.22 -20.72
C ASP A 327 14.12 -8.24 -20.28
N VAL A 328 13.05 -8.75 -19.66
CA VAL A 328 11.99 -7.92 -19.08
C VAL A 328 12.50 -7.10 -17.90
N LEU A 329 13.32 -7.68 -17.02
CA LEU A 329 13.93 -6.93 -15.91
C LEU A 329 14.81 -5.80 -16.39
N GLU A 330 15.54 -5.95 -17.51
CA GLU A 330 16.33 -4.89 -18.13
C GLU A 330 15.46 -3.83 -18.82
N GLU A 331 14.30 -4.22 -19.33
CA GLU A 331 13.37 -3.30 -20.00
C GLU A 331 12.56 -2.46 -19.00
N VAL A 332 12.31 -2.94 -17.77
CA VAL A 332 11.55 -2.21 -16.73
C VAL A 332 12.14 -0.81 -16.44
N PRO A 333 13.43 -0.65 -16.17
CA PRO A 333 14.02 0.69 -15.97
C PRO A 333 13.88 1.61 -17.19
N ARG A 334 13.92 1.04 -18.40
CA ARG A 334 13.77 1.80 -19.65
C ARG A 334 12.35 2.32 -19.82
N VAL A 335 11.35 1.48 -19.61
CA VAL A 335 9.94 1.89 -19.62
C VAL A 335 9.67 2.92 -18.53
N ARG A 336 10.19 2.70 -17.31
CA ARG A 336 10.08 3.64 -16.21
C ARG A 336 10.65 5.03 -16.57
N LYS A 337 11.81 5.06 -17.23
CA LYS A 337 12.42 6.31 -17.70
C LYS A 337 11.54 7.01 -18.75
N ASP A 338 10.97 6.26 -19.69
CA ASP A 338 10.04 6.81 -20.70
C ASP A 338 8.77 7.40 -20.06
N LEU A 339 8.32 6.82 -18.94
CA LEU A 339 7.18 7.28 -18.17
C LEU A 339 7.57 8.30 -17.07
N GLY A 340 8.63 9.08 -17.26
CA GLY A 340 9.00 10.20 -16.38
C GLY A 340 9.59 9.80 -15.04
N GLU A 341 10.25 8.65 -14.98
CA GLU A 341 10.90 8.09 -13.75
C GLU A 341 9.93 7.85 -12.58
N CYS A 342 8.67 7.50 -12.85
CA CYS A 342 7.69 7.27 -11.79
C CYS A 342 8.16 6.21 -10.78
N PRO A 343 7.79 6.32 -9.49
CA PRO A 343 8.02 5.25 -8.52
C PRO A 343 7.33 3.94 -8.94
N LEU A 344 7.92 2.79 -8.57
CA LEU A 344 7.32 1.48 -8.82
C LEU A 344 6.49 1.03 -7.61
N VAL A 345 5.30 1.56 -7.51
CA VAL A 345 4.28 1.24 -6.51
C VAL A 345 2.94 0.97 -7.21
N THR A 346 1.96 0.42 -6.51
CA THR A 346 0.63 0.20 -7.13
C THR A 346 -0.07 1.54 -7.44
N PRO A 347 -0.59 1.80 -8.67
CA PRO A 347 -0.63 0.88 -9.82
C PRO A 347 0.55 1.05 -10.82
N SER A 348 1.43 2.03 -10.68
CA SER A 348 2.52 2.32 -11.64
C SER A 348 3.45 1.13 -11.90
N SER A 349 3.75 0.32 -10.87
CA SER A 349 4.55 -0.89 -11.02
C SER A 349 3.92 -1.92 -11.97
N GLN A 350 2.59 -2.08 -11.91
CA GLN A 350 1.86 -2.98 -12.81
C GLN A 350 1.86 -2.43 -14.24
N ILE A 351 1.66 -1.11 -14.39
CA ILE A 351 1.65 -0.44 -15.71
C ILE A 351 3.00 -0.60 -16.39
N VAL A 352 4.08 -0.26 -15.68
CA VAL A 352 5.46 -0.38 -16.18
C VAL A 352 5.80 -1.83 -16.49
N GLY A 353 5.47 -2.76 -15.58
CA GLY A 353 5.75 -4.19 -15.74
C GLY A 353 5.07 -4.80 -16.96
N THR A 354 3.77 -4.61 -17.09
CA THR A 354 3.00 -5.14 -18.23
C THR A 354 3.50 -4.55 -19.55
N GLN A 355 3.80 -3.25 -19.58
CA GLN A 355 4.36 -2.64 -20.80
C GLN A 355 5.76 -3.19 -21.13
N ALA A 356 6.61 -3.45 -20.14
CA ALA A 356 7.93 -4.05 -20.33
C ALA A 356 7.80 -5.49 -20.90
N VAL A 357 6.87 -6.30 -20.37
CA VAL A 357 6.58 -7.63 -20.90
C VAL A 357 6.19 -7.54 -22.38
N PHE A 358 5.24 -6.68 -22.76
CA PHE A 358 4.84 -6.53 -24.15
C PHE A 358 5.98 -6.07 -25.06
N ASN A 359 6.79 -5.12 -24.60
CA ASN A 359 7.95 -4.65 -25.39
C ASN A 359 8.93 -5.78 -25.72
N VAL A 360 9.18 -6.67 -24.77
CA VAL A 360 10.12 -7.80 -24.93
C VAL A 360 9.49 -8.97 -25.71
N VAL A 361 8.27 -9.36 -25.34
CA VAL A 361 7.62 -10.52 -25.96
C VAL A 361 7.32 -10.27 -27.46
N LEU A 362 6.89 -9.05 -27.81
CA LEU A 362 6.59 -8.67 -29.19
C LEU A 362 7.82 -8.25 -30.00
N GLY A 363 9.00 -8.15 -29.38
CA GLY A 363 10.26 -7.80 -30.03
C GLY A 363 10.38 -6.36 -30.51
N GLU A 364 9.39 -5.51 -30.25
CA GLU A 364 9.38 -4.09 -30.61
C GLU A 364 8.75 -3.27 -29.48
N ARG A 365 9.48 -2.22 -29.03
CA ARG A 365 9.02 -1.32 -27.97
C ARG A 365 7.78 -0.53 -28.40
N TYR A 366 6.74 -0.57 -27.53
CA TYR A 366 5.48 0.15 -27.76
C TYR A 366 4.78 -0.21 -29.07
N LYS A 367 4.95 -1.46 -29.55
CA LYS A 367 4.15 -2.03 -30.65
C LYS A 367 2.70 -2.24 -30.19
N MET A 368 2.55 -2.76 -28.98
CA MET A 368 1.29 -2.85 -28.26
C MET A 368 1.38 -1.96 -27.01
N VAL A 369 0.39 -1.12 -26.78
CA VAL A 369 0.36 -0.17 -25.67
C VAL A 369 -0.91 -0.39 -24.87
N THR A 370 -0.77 -0.65 -23.56
CA THR A 370 -1.91 -0.84 -22.68
C THR A 370 -2.72 0.47 -22.54
N LYS A 371 -3.99 0.33 -22.18
CA LYS A 371 -4.84 1.50 -21.88
C LYS A 371 -4.23 2.33 -20.76
N GLU A 372 -3.75 1.67 -19.71
CA GLU A 372 -3.16 2.29 -18.54
C GLU A 372 -1.88 3.06 -18.90
N THR A 373 -1.01 2.51 -19.75
CA THR A 373 0.17 3.22 -20.27
C THR A 373 -0.21 4.48 -21.06
N LYS A 374 -1.25 4.41 -21.91
CA LYS A 374 -1.79 5.58 -22.61
C LYS A 374 -2.35 6.60 -21.64
N ASP A 375 -3.05 6.16 -20.60
CA ASP A 375 -3.62 7.03 -19.59
C ASP A 375 -2.55 7.75 -18.76
N VAL A 376 -1.43 7.07 -18.41
CA VAL A 376 -0.25 7.71 -17.79
C VAL A 376 0.31 8.79 -18.72
N LEU A 377 0.61 8.45 -19.97
CA LEU A 377 1.18 9.37 -20.95
C LEU A 377 0.24 10.55 -21.30
N SER A 378 -1.06 10.37 -21.07
CA SER A 378 -2.07 11.43 -21.20
C SER A 378 -2.22 12.29 -19.93
N GLY A 379 -1.45 12.02 -18.86
CA GLY A 379 -1.48 12.79 -17.62
C GLY A 379 -2.65 12.45 -16.69
N LYS A 380 -3.41 11.39 -16.96
CA LYS A 380 -4.58 11.01 -16.13
C LYS A 380 -4.24 10.44 -14.76
N TYR A 381 -2.98 10.12 -14.50
CA TYR A 381 -2.47 9.73 -13.19
C TYR A 381 -1.75 10.86 -12.46
N GLY A 382 -1.60 12.02 -13.09
CA GLY A 382 -0.88 13.18 -12.55
C GLY A 382 0.48 13.41 -13.20
N ALA A 383 1.26 14.30 -12.59
CA ALA A 383 2.60 14.66 -13.04
C ALA A 383 3.66 13.77 -12.41
N THR A 384 4.69 13.48 -13.17
CA THR A 384 5.88 12.73 -12.74
C THR A 384 7.06 13.68 -12.45
N ALA A 385 8.08 13.17 -11.75
CA ALA A 385 9.27 13.95 -11.39
C ALA A 385 10.03 14.49 -12.62
N LYS A 386 10.01 13.74 -13.73
CA LYS A 386 10.54 14.17 -15.03
C LYS A 386 9.46 14.18 -16.11
N PRO A 387 9.60 14.97 -17.17
CA PRO A 387 8.71 14.90 -18.33
C PRO A 387 8.73 13.49 -18.96
N PHE A 388 7.62 13.08 -19.52
CA PHE A 388 7.54 11.87 -20.33
C PHE A 388 8.45 11.96 -21.56
N ASN A 389 8.96 10.82 -22.03
CA ASN A 389 9.67 10.74 -23.30
C ASN A 389 8.74 11.18 -24.44
N LYS A 390 9.06 12.29 -25.11
CA LYS A 390 8.19 12.90 -26.14
C LYS A 390 7.94 12.00 -27.34
N GLU A 391 8.94 11.21 -27.77
CA GLU A 391 8.80 10.28 -28.88
C GLU A 391 7.85 9.14 -28.53
N VAL A 392 8.02 8.54 -27.34
CA VAL A 392 7.14 7.51 -26.82
C VAL A 392 5.72 8.06 -26.62
N GLN A 393 5.58 9.24 -26.03
CA GLN A 393 4.30 9.89 -25.84
C GLN A 393 3.57 10.08 -27.19
N LYS A 394 4.27 10.62 -28.20
CA LYS A 394 3.71 10.77 -29.55
C LYS A 394 3.34 9.44 -30.19
N LYS A 395 4.20 8.41 -30.06
CA LYS A 395 3.92 7.05 -30.58
C LYS A 395 2.65 6.46 -29.95
N CYS A 396 2.45 6.65 -28.64
CA CYS A 396 1.40 5.97 -27.87
C CYS A 396 0.03 6.69 -27.91
N ILE A 397 0.02 8.03 -27.85
CA ILE A 397 -1.21 8.84 -27.74
C ILE A 397 -1.44 9.78 -28.95
N GLY A 398 -0.52 9.77 -29.93
CA GLY A 398 -0.64 10.57 -31.16
C GLY A 398 -0.67 12.08 -30.87
N ASN A 399 -1.69 12.75 -31.38
CA ASN A 399 -1.88 14.19 -31.23
C ASN A 399 -2.77 14.56 -30.01
N THR A 400 -3.13 13.60 -29.16
CA THR A 400 -3.92 13.88 -27.96
C THR A 400 -3.11 14.78 -27.03
N LYS A 401 -3.68 15.92 -26.62
CA LYS A 401 -3.05 16.81 -25.67
C LYS A 401 -3.14 16.22 -24.27
N PRO A 402 -2.00 16.02 -23.58
CA PRO A 402 -2.02 15.57 -22.20
C PRO A 402 -2.67 16.61 -21.29
N ILE A 403 -3.37 16.14 -20.27
CA ILE A 403 -3.86 17.01 -19.21
C ILE A 403 -2.69 17.42 -18.31
N THR A 404 -2.73 18.65 -17.82
CA THR A 404 -1.69 19.24 -16.95
C THR A 404 -2.22 19.70 -15.60
N CYS A 405 -3.55 19.77 -15.46
CA CYS A 405 -4.23 20.00 -14.18
C CYS A 405 -4.22 18.73 -13.33
N ARG A 406 -4.73 18.84 -12.11
CA ARG A 406 -5.01 17.67 -11.27
C ARG A 406 -6.08 16.81 -11.99
N PRO A 407 -5.86 15.49 -12.15
CA PRO A 407 -6.82 14.64 -12.90
C PRO A 407 -8.25 14.69 -12.36
N ALA A 408 -8.41 14.74 -11.04
CA ALA A 408 -9.73 14.79 -10.41
C ALA A 408 -10.52 16.06 -10.72
N ASP A 409 -9.87 17.17 -11.11
CA ASP A 409 -10.58 18.41 -11.50
C ASP A 409 -11.44 18.21 -12.76
N LEU A 410 -11.21 17.13 -13.50
CA LEU A 410 -11.96 16.77 -14.71
C LEU A 410 -13.01 15.66 -14.44
N ILE A 411 -13.14 15.19 -13.22
CA ILE A 411 -14.09 14.14 -12.83
C ILE A 411 -15.29 14.82 -12.13
N PRO A 412 -16.49 14.76 -12.68
CA PRO A 412 -17.67 15.29 -11.99
C PRO A 412 -17.98 14.49 -10.74
N ALA A 413 -18.75 15.08 -9.82
CA ALA A 413 -19.23 14.39 -8.62
C ALA A 413 -19.97 13.09 -8.99
N GLU A 414 -19.63 11.98 -8.32
CA GLU A 414 -20.15 10.63 -8.62
C GLU A 414 -21.06 10.09 -7.50
N LEU A 415 -20.98 10.60 -6.28
CA LEU A 415 -21.57 9.96 -5.10
C LEU A 415 -23.08 9.80 -5.16
N ASP A 416 -23.81 10.82 -5.63
CA ASP A 416 -25.28 10.76 -5.70
C ASP A 416 -25.75 9.77 -6.78
N THR A 417 -25.03 9.67 -7.90
CA THR A 417 -25.30 8.65 -8.94
C THR A 417 -25.07 7.25 -8.38
N LEU A 418 -23.95 7.03 -7.68
CA LEU A 418 -23.62 5.74 -7.04
C LEU A 418 -24.65 5.32 -5.98
N ARG A 419 -25.15 6.27 -5.19
CA ARG A 419 -26.24 6.02 -4.24
C ARG A 419 -27.52 5.57 -4.95
N GLY A 420 -27.84 6.20 -6.07
CA GLY A 420 -29.00 5.82 -6.89
C GLY A 420 -28.86 4.41 -7.46
N GLU A 421 -27.70 4.05 -7.98
CA GLU A 421 -27.40 2.71 -8.51
C GLU A 421 -27.47 1.62 -7.41
N MET A 422 -27.10 1.97 -6.19
CA MET A 422 -27.01 1.05 -5.04
C MET A 422 -28.30 0.97 -4.22
N ALA A 423 -29.34 1.76 -4.51
CA ALA A 423 -30.53 1.88 -3.68
C ALA A 423 -31.22 0.55 -3.33
N GLN A 424 -31.12 -0.47 -4.19
CA GLN A 424 -31.71 -1.79 -3.97
C GLN A 424 -30.75 -2.84 -3.33
N TRP A 425 -29.43 -2.53 -3.23
CA TRP A 425 -28.42 -3.48 -2.77
C TRP A 425 -27.78 -3.08 -1.44
N SER A 426 -27.96 -1.82 -1.04
CA SER A 426 -27.29 -1.24 0.11
C SER A 426 -27.96 -1.65 1.42
N GLU A 427 -27.27 -2.36 2.29
CA GLU A 427 -27.68 -2.68 3.66
C GLU A 427 -27.02 -1.74 4.67
N GLN A 428 -25.87 -1.17 4.30
CA GLN A 428 -25.13 -0.16 5.06
C GLN A 428 -24.67 0.95 4.12
N GLU A 429 -24.44 2.15 4.65
CA GLU A 429 -24.03 3.30 3.83
C GLU A 429 -22.67 3.08 3.13
N GLU A 430 -21.81 2.27 3.71
CA GLU A 430 -20.50 1.91 3.18
C GLU A 430 -20.55 1.03 1.93
N ASP A 431 -21.67 0.37 1.65
CA ASP A 431 -21.84 -0.48 0.45
C ASP A 431 -21.72 0.32 -0.84
N VAL A 432 -22.15 1.59 -0.82
CA VAL A 432 -21.99 2.52 -1.95
C VAL A 432 -20.51 2.70 -2.29
N LEU A 433 -19.64 2.81 -1.28
CA LEU A 433 -18.20 2.95 -1.46
C LEU A 433 -17.55 1.64 -1.92
N THR A 434 -18.02 0.51 -1.42
CA THR A 434 -17.58 -0.82 -1.85
C THR A 434 -17.88 -1.03 -3.34
N TYR A 435 -19.07 -0.66 -3.77
CA TYR A 435 -19.48 -0.70 -5.17
C TYR A 435 -18.69 0.29 -6.03
N ALA A 436 -18.51 1.53 -5.59
CA ALA A 436 -17.73 2.54 -6.32
C ALA A 436 -16.31 2.07 -6.66
N LEU A 437 -15.67 1.36 -5.74
CA LEU A 437 -14.31 0.86 -5.91
C LEU A 437 -14.24 -0.39 -6.79
N PHE A 438 -15.16 -1.34 -6.60
CA PHE A 438 -15.11 -2.67 -7.20
C PHE A 438 -16.50 -3.15 -7.65
N PRO A 439 -17.15 -2.52 -8.65
CA PRO A 439 -18.56 -2.75 -8.94
C PRO A 439 -18.95 -4.22 -9.13
N GLN A 440 -18.18 -4.96 -9.95
CA GLN A 440 -18.47 -6.37 -10.23
C GLN A 440 -18.30 -7.25 -8.99
N VAL A 441 -17.18 -7.07 -8.27
CA VAL A 441 -16.86 -7.86 -7.08
C VAL A 441 -17.83 -7.57 -5.95
N ALA A 442 -18.17 -6.29 -5.75
CA ALA A 442 -19.14 -5.86 -4.75
C ALA A 442 -20.52 -6.51 -5.01
N THR A 443 -20.99 -6.45 -6.26
CA THR A 443 -22.27 -7.08 -6.63
C THR A 443 -22.29 -8.59 -6.36
N GLU A 444 -21.20 -9.29 -6.66
CA GLU A 444 -21.05 -10.72 -6.34
C GLU A 444 -21.04 -10.97 -4.83
N PHE A 445 -20.36 -10.11 -4.08
CA PHE A 445 -20.32 -10.21 -2.64
C PHE A 445 -21.68 -9.92 -2.00
N PHE A 446 -22.41 -8.91 -2.45
CA PHE A 446 -23.76 -8.59 -1.93
C PHE A 446 -24.73 -9.74 -2.16
N LYS A 447 -24.71 -10.36 -3.33
CA LYS A 447 -25.50 -11.58 -3.58
C LYS A 447 -25.11 -12.74 -2.67
N TYR A 448 -23.82 -12.90 -2.41
CA TYR A 448 -23.34 -13.91 -1.46
C TYR A 448 -23.84 -13.62 -0.04
N ARG A 449 -23.76 -12.36 0.42
CA ARG A 449 -24.25 -11.91 1.73
C ARG A 449 -25.73 -12.17 1.88
N GLU A 450 -26.54 -11.75 0.91
CA GLU A 450 -27.96 -12.00 0.87
C GLU A 450 -28.31 -13.51 0.93
N ALA A 451 -27.57 -14.34 0.18
CA ALA A 451 -27.74 -15.79 0.24
C ALA A 451 -27.43 -16.38 1.61
N GLN A 452 -26.42 -15.86 2.32
CA GLN A 452 -26.08 -16.32 3.69
C GLN A 452 -27.18 -15.93 4.69
N GLU A 453 -27.80 -14.78 4.55
CA GLU A 453 -28.87 -14.30 5.44
C GLU A 453 -30.21 -14.99 5.16
N THR A 454 -30.60 -15.03 3.90
CA THR A 454 -31.91 -15.56 3.50
C THR A 454 -31.94 -17.08 3.39
N LYS A 455 -30.78 -17.72 3.35
CA LYS A 455 -30.62 -19.17 3.04
C LYS A 455 -31.17 -19.54 1.66
N VAL A 456 -31.18 -18.59 0.71
CA VAL A 456 -31.62 -18.80 -0.67
C VAL A 456 -30.46 -18.46 -1.60
N ASP A 457 -30.05 -19.38 -2.47
CA ASP A 457 -29.07 -19.09 -3.52
C ASP A 457 -29.72 -18.15 -4.57
N PRO A 458 -29.20 -16.91 -4.79
CA PRO A 458 -29.74 -15.99 -5.78
C PRO A 458 -29.77 -16.56 -7.21
N LYS A 459 -28.88 -17.51 -7.52
CA LYS A 459 -28.92 -18.23 -8.82
C LYS A 459 -30.10 -19.16 -8.94
N MET A 460 -30.62 -19.67 -7.82
CA MET A 460 -31.81 -20.50 -7.76
C MET A 460 -33.09 -19.67 -7.58
N ALA A 461 -32.96 -18.43 -7.13
CA ALA A 461 -34.05 -17.47 -7.02
C ALA A 461 -34.41 -16.78 -8.37
N ASP A 462 -33.80 -17.16 -9.49
CA ASP A 462 -34.19 -16.72 -10.80
C ASP A 462 -35.67 -17.12 -11.04
N THR A 463 -36.54 -16.12 -11.25
CA THR A 463 -37.97 -16.29 -11.44
C THR A 463 -38.34 -17.25 -12.58
N LYS A 464 -37.40 -17.54 -13.49
CA LYS A 464 -37.56 -18.55 -14.55
C LYS A 464 -37.38 -19.99 -14.05
N ASN A 465 -36.67 -20.21 -12.97
CA ASN A 465 -36.36 -21.54 -12.45
C ASN A 465 -37.03 -21.85 -11.09
N GLY A 466 -37.74 -20.89 -10.49
CA GLY A 466 -38.35 -21.00 -9.18
C GLY A 466 -37.33 -20.89 -8.04
N ALA A 467 -37.62 -20.17 -6.97
CA ALA A 467 -36.79 -20.06 -5.78
C ALA A 467 -37.06 -21.25 -4.83
N TYR A 468 -36.03 -21.93 -4.45
CA TYR A 468 -36.06 -22.94 -3.39
C TYR A 468 -35.14 -22.55 -2.24
N PRO A 469 -35.57 -22.65 -0.97
CA PRO A 469 -34.66 -22.48 0.16
C PRO A 469 -33.55 -23.52 0.10
N VAL A 470 -32.32 -23.13 0.44
CA VAL A 470 -31.15 -24.02 0.50
C VAL A 470 -31.13 -24.72 1.85
#